data_3a4ab5c69ca36bcbcbf545678dc8f646
#
_entry.id   3a4ab5c69ca36bcbcbf545678dc8f646
#
_cell.length_a   1.000
_cell.length_b   1.000
_cell.length_c   1.000
_cell.angle_alpha   90.00
_cell.angle_beta   90.00
_cell.angle_gamma   90.00
#
_symmetry.space_group_name_H-M   'P 1'
#
loop_
_entity.id
_entity.type
_entity.pdbx_description
1 polymer ?
#
loop_
_entity_poly.entity_id
_entity_poly.type
_entity_poly.pdbx_seq_one_letter_code
_entity_poly.pdbx_strand_id
1 'polypeptide(L)'
;DIRGVDVQATATFRLPYEISLMTKVQYTYQEAIDITSPRDNYYRDQIPYIPWHSGSAILNLSYDDWSLNYSFVYVGERYNQQENIEYNYVQPWYTSDISLVKSFRIKSVNLKVTAEVNNVFDQAYDVVLNYPMPMRNYRFGIAIEL
;
A
#
# COMPACT_ATOMS: atom_id res chain seq x y z
N ASP A 1 -7.99 11.22 -21.72
CA ASP A 1 -6.60 10.88 -22.08
C ASP A 1 -5.90 10.38 -20.82
N ILE A 2 -5.14 9.29 -20.94
CA ILE A 2 -4.37 8.73 -19.84
C ILE A 2 -2.95 8.49 -20.34
N ARG A 3 -1.96 9.02 -19.61
CA ARG A 3 -0.53 8.84 -19.89
C ARG A 3 0.18 8.55 -18.59
N GLY A 4 1.15 7.64 -18.61
CA GLY A 4 1.85 7.32 -17.37
C GLY A 4 3.07 6.45 -17.57
N VAL A 5 3.74 6.22 -16.45
CA VAL A 5 4.90 5.35 -16.33
C VAL A 5 4.78 4.58 -15.03
N ASP A 6 4.90 3.27 -15.13
CA ASP A 6 5.03 2.37 -13.99
C ASP A 6 6.48 1.89 -13.89
N VAL A 7 7.03 1.99 -12.68
CA VAL A 7 8.36 1.47 -12.36
C VAL A 7 8.24 0.50 -11.22
N GLN A 8 8.77 -0.70 -11.41
CA GLN A 8 8.85 -1.72 -10.37
C GLN A 8 10.27 -2.26 -10.27
N ALA A 9 10.75 -2.38 -9.04
CA ALA A 9 12.01 -3.05 -8.75
C ALA A 9 11.80 -4.10 -7.66
N THR A 10 12.43 -5.25 -7.82
CA THR A 10 12.47 -6.32 -6.82
C THR A 10 13.91 -6.78 -6.67
N ALA A 11 14.37 -6.87 -5.43
CA ALA A 11 15.69 -7.35 -5.10
C ALA A 11 15.62 -8.32 -3.92
N THR A 12 16.47 -9.34 -3.95
CA THR A 12 16.63 -10.28 -2.85
C THR A 12 18.11 -10.33 -2.47
N PHE A 13 18.39 -10.04 -1.21
CA PHE A 13 19.72 -10.04 -0.64
C PHE A 13 19.86 -11.23 0.33
N ARG A 14 20.91 -11.99 0.17
CA ARG A 14 21.32 -13.01 1.14
C ARG A 14 22.39 -12.40 2.02
N LEU A 15 22.06 -12.21 3.28
CA LEU A 15 22.93 -11.66 4.29
C LEU A 15 23.64 -12.79 5.07
N PRO A 16 24.70 -12.51 5.84
CA PRO A 16 25.28 -13.47 6.75
C PRO A 16 24.24 -14.10 7.70
N TYR A 17 24.55 -15.24 8.26
CA TYR A 17 23.70 -16.00 9.19
C TYR A 17 22.35 -16.46 8.59
N GLU A 18 22.33 -16.76 7.28
CA GLU A 18 21.13 -17.23 6.55
C GLU A 18 19.95 -16.25 6.56
N ILE A 19 20.19 -14.98 6.83
CA ILE A 19 19.18 -13.93 6.75
C ILE A 19 18.88 -13.64 5.28
N SER A 20 17.61 -13.63 4.91
CA SER A 20 17.13 -13.23 3.58
C SER A 20 16.33 -11.94 3.69
N LEU A 21 16.69 -10.93 2.91
CA LEU A 21 15.93 -9.68 2.76
C LEU A 21 15.41 -9.57 1.34
N MET A 22 14.11 -9.65 1.17
CA MET A 22 13.43 -9.34 -0.09
C MET A 22 12.85 -7.93 -0.01
N THR A 23 13.10 -7.13 -1.04
CA THR A 23 12.54 -5.80 -1.21
C THR A 23 11.79 -5.70 -2.52
N LYS A 24 10.62 -5.10 -2.51
CA LYS A 24 9.86 -4.75 -3.70
C LYS A 24 9.40 -3.31 -3.57
N VAL A 25 9.66 -2.49 -4.59
CA VAL A 25 9.20 -1.10 -4.67
C VAL A 25 8.48 -0.92 -5.98
N GLN A 26 7.38 -0.22 -5.94
CA GLN A 26 6.60 0.16 -7.11
C GLN A 26 6.24 1.63 -7.02
N TYR A 27 6.33 2.34 -8.13
CA TYR A 27 5.89 3.72 -8.27
C TYR A 27 5.16 3.88 -9.60
N THR A 28 4.03 4.55 -9.56
CA THR A 28 3.21 4.89 -10.72
C THR A 28 3.07 6.40 -10.81
N TYR A 29 3.43 6.96 -11.96
CA TYR A 29 2.99 8.27 -12.40
C TYR A 29 1.93 8.08 -13.49
N GLN A 30 0.75 8.67 -13.29
CA GLN A 30 -0.37 8.52 -14.22
C GLN A 30 -1.15 9.84 -14.34
N GLU A 31 -0.91 10.59 -15.39
CA GLU A 31 -1.70 11.76 -15.73
C GLU A 31 -2.98 11.30 -16.45
N ALA A 32 -4.10 11.34 -15.75
CA ALA A 32 -5.43 11.00 -16.28
C ALA A 32 -6.29 12.25 -16.30
N ILE A 33 -6.64 12.76 -17.47
CA ILE A 33 -7.39 13.99 -17.67
C ILE A 33 -8.61 13.78 -18.56
N ASP A 34 -9.67 14.54 -18.30
CA ASP A 34 -10.85 14.55 -19.14
C ASP A 34 -10.64 15.46 -20.37
N ILE A 35 -10.80 14.90 -21.56
CA ILE A 35 -10.72 15.61 -22.84
C ILE A 35 -11.99 15.46 -23.67
N THR A 36 -13.12 15.12 -23.02
CA THR A 36 -14.36 14.78 -23.72
C THR A 36 -14.93 15.97 -24.48
N SER A 37 -15.01 17.14 -23.86
CA SER A 37 -15.56 18.32 -24.49
C SER A 37 -14.84 19.60 -24.04
N PRO A 38 -14.23 20.38 -24.96
CA PRO A 38 -13.59 21.66 -24.61
C PRO A 38 -14.54 22.73 -24.05
N ARG A 39 -15.85 22.47 -24.04
CA ARG A 39 -16.86 23.40 -23.51
C ARG A 39 -17.19 23.12 -22.04
N ASP A 40 -16.75 21.99 -21.51
CA ASP A 40 -17.03 21.58 -20.14
C ASP A 40 -16.07 22.30 -19.17
N ASN A 41 -16.57 22.68 -17.99
CA ASN A 41 -15.78 23.39 -16.97
C ASN A 41 -14.60 22.55 -16.46
N TYR A 42 -14.70 21.23 -16.57
CA TYR A 42 -13.69 20.25 -16.14
C TYR A 42 -12.81 19.74 -17.30
N TYR A 43 -12.82 20.43 -18.45
CA TYR A 43 -11.95 20.05 -19.58
C TYR A 43 -10.48 20.15 -19.20
N ARG A 44 -9.76 19.02 -19.30
CA ARG A 44 -8.37 18.79 -18.89
C ARG A 44 -8.15 18.70 -17.37
N ASP A 45 -9.21 18.60 -16.61
CA ASP A 45 -9.12 18.29 -15.19
C ASP A 45 -8.80 16.82 -14.96
N GLN A 46 -8.24 16.52 -13.78
CA GLN A 46 -7.91 15.16 -13.36
C GLN A 46 -9.19 14.33 -13.22
N ILE A 47 -9.16 13.11 -13.75
CA ILE A 47 -10.29 12.19 -13.63
C ILE A 47 -10.48 11.82 -12.13
N PRO A 48 -11.73 11.82 -11.63
CA PRO A 48 -12.02 11.54 -10.23
C PRO A 48 -11.39 10.24 -9.72
N TYR A 49 -10.85 10.31 -8.50
CA TYR A 49 -10.21 9.21 -7.77
C TYR A 49 -8.98 8.57 -8.43
N ILE A 50 -8.46 9.11 -9.52
CA ILE A 50 -7.23 8.63 -10.14
C ILE A 50 -6.06 9.54 -9.71
N PRO A 51 -5.20 9.12 -8.78
CA PRO A 51 -4.05 9.93 -8.36
C PRO A 51 -3.01 10.00 -9.47
N TRP A 52 -2.34 11.13 -9.62
CA TRP A 52 -1.21 11.21 -10.54
C TRP A 52 0.03 10.47 -10.01
N HIS A 53 0.16 10.39 -8.70
CA HIS A 53 1.28 9.71 -8.05
C HIS A 53 0.78 8.66 -7.07
N SER A 54 1.27 7.46 -7.20
CA SER A 54 1.06 6.41 -6.21
C SER A 54 2.28 5.52 -6.10
N GLY A 55 2.41 4.82 -4.99
CA GLY A 55 3.54 3.92 -4.81
C GLY A 55 3.36 2.96 -3.66
N SER A 56 4.16 1.92 -3.67
CA SER A 56 4.21 0.95 -2.58
C SER A 56 5.62 0.41 -2.38
N ALA A 57 5.91 0.00 -1.16
CA ALA A 57 7.13 -0.71 -0.83
C ALA A 57 6.81 -1.90 0.08
N ILE A 58 7.45 -3.02 -0.17
CA ILE A 58 7.37 -4.23 0.65
C ILE A 58 8.79 -4.63 1.02
N LEU A 59 9.01 -4.89 2.30
CA LEU A 59 10.23 -5.48 2.84
C LEU A 59 9.86 -6.77 3.56
N ASN A 60 10.53 -7.85 3.22
CA ASN A 60 10.40 -9.13 3.91
C ASN A 60 11.78 -9.56 4.40
N LEU A 61 11.94 -9.64 5.70
CA LEU A 61 13.15 -10.12 6.37
C LEU A 61 12.86 -11.50 6.96
N SER A 62 13.55 -12.52 6.48
CA SER A 62 13.39 -13.90 6.95
C SER A 62 14.70 -14.38 7.59
N TYR A 63 14.55 -15.02 8.74
CA TYR A 63 15.64 -15.67 9.47
C TYR A 63 15.10 -16.91 10.19
N ASP A 64 15.64 -18.08 9.85
CA ASP A 64 15.16 -19.34 10.39
C ASP A 64 13.63 -19.46 10.25
N ASP A 65 12.91 -19.70 11.31
CA ASP A 65 11.44 -19.77 11.36
C ASP A 65 10.75 -18.40 11.56
N TRP A 66 11.48 -17.29 11.54
CA TRP A 66 10.93 -15.94 11.68
C TRP A 66 10.81 -15.23 10.36
N SER A 67 9.73 -14.48 10.19
CA SER A 67 9.55 -13.55 9.08
C SER A 67 8.96 -12.26 9.57
N LEU A 68 9.69 -11.15 9.34
CA LEU A 68 9.23 -9.80 9.57
C LEU A 68 8.86 -9.17 8.23
N ASN A 69 7.63 -8.71 8.11
CA ASN A 69 7.15 -8.03 6.92
C ASN A 69 6.82 -6.57 7.26
N TYR A 70 7.21 -5.69 6.38
CA TYR A 70 6.80 -4.30 6.38
C TYR A 70 6.20 -3.97 5.04
N SER A 71 5.06 -3.29 5.03
CA SER A 71 4.45 -2.74 3.82
C SER A 71 4.17 -1.25 3.99
N PHE A 72 4.37 -0.52 2.91
CA PHE A 72 4.08 0.90 2.80
C PHE A 72 3.26 1.13 1.54
N VAL A 73 2.23 1.95 1.65
CA VAL A 73 1.40 2.40 0.51
C VAL A 73 1.28 3.91 0.59
N TYR A 74 1.44 4.57 -0.55
CA TYR A 74 1.20 6.00 -0.75
C TYR A 74 0.23 6.20 -1.91
N VAL A 75 -0.74 7.07 -1.71
CA VAL A 75 -1.68 7.52 -2.74
C VAL A 75 -1.70 9.04 -2.73
N GLY A 76 -1.36 9.64 -3.86
CA GLY A 76 -1.31 11.08 -4.04
C GLY A 76 -2.67 11.76 -3.98
N GLU A 77 -2.66 13.05 -4.15
CA GLU A 77 -3.86 13.89 -4.22
C GLU A 77 -4.80 13.47 -5.34
N ARG A 78 -6.08 13.65 -5.11
CA ARG A 78 -7.16 13.30 -6.04
C ARG A 78 -8.29 14.32 -5.89
N TYR A 79 -9.27 14.17 -6.78
CA TYR A 79 -10.56 14.87 -6.66
C TYR A 79 -11.69 13.85 -6.65
N ASN A 80 -12.77 14.14 -5.94
CA ASN A 80 -13.92 13.24 -5.86
C ASN A 80 -14.98 13.50 -6.93
N GLN A 81 -14.87 14.62 -7.65
CA GLN A 81 -15.74 15.04 -8.75
C GLN A 81 -14.89 15.45 -9.96
N GLN A 82 -15.56 15.72 -11.08
CA GLN A 82 -14.92 16.08 -12.34
C GLN A 82 -14.20 17.44 -12.28
N GLU A 83 -14.74 18.43 -11.58
CA GLU A 83 -14.11 19.74 -11.42
C GLU A 83 -13.02 19.69 -10.34
N ASN A 84 -11.81 20.11 -10.70
CA ASN A 84 -10.64 20.10 -9.79
C ASN A 84 -10.60 21.40 -8.95
N ILE A 85 -11.63 21.62 -8.17
CA ILE A 85 -11.75 22.73 -7.23
C ILE A 85 -11.47 22.27 -5.81
N GLU A 86 -11.15 23.21 -4.91
CA GLU A 86 -10.81 22.91 -3.51
C GLU A 86 -11.89 22.08 -2.78
N TYR A 87 -13.16 22.35 -3.07
CA TYR A 87 -14.29 21.61 -2.48
C TYR A 87 -14.28 20.10 -2.82
N ASN A 88 -13.73 19.75 -3.97
CA ASN A 88 -13.65 18.37 -4.48
C ASN A 88 -12.32 17.68 -4.16
N TYR A 89 -11.40 18.40 -3.51
CA TYR A 89 -10.05 17.90 -3.22
C TYR A 89 -10.07 16.80 -2.18
N VAL A 90 -9.36 15.72 -2.46
CA VAL A 90 -9.11 14.58 -1.55
C VAL A 90 -7.63 14.49 -1.26
N GLN A 91 -7.27 14.66 0.01
CA GLN A 91 -5.89 14.69 0.46
C GLN A 91 -5.13 13.40 0.13
N PRO A 92 -3.82 13.51 -0.15
CA PRO A 92 -2.96 12.34 -0.23
C PRO A 92 -2.89 11.63 1.12
N TRP A 93 -2.63 10.33 1.08
CA TRP A 93 -2.46 9.56 2.29
C TRP A 93 -1.38 8.48 2.13
N TYR A 94 -0.93 7.96 3.24
CA TYR A 94 -0.05 6.80 3.27
C TYR A 94 -0.38 5.91 4.47
N THR A 95 -0.05 4.64 4.36
CA THR A 95 -0.11 3.69 5.47
C THR A 95 1.16 2.86 5.54
N SER A 96 1.45 2.38 6.73
CA SER A 96 2.53 1.44 6.99
C SER A 96 2.03 0.33 7.90
N ASP A 97 2.28 -0.90 7.50
CA ASP A 97 1.89 -2.08 8.25
C ASP A 97 3.11 -2.93 8.57
N ILE A 98 3.11 -3.55 9.73
CA ILE A 98 4.17 -4.46 10.16
C ILE A 98 3.52 -5.76 10.58
N SER A 99 4.07 -6.90 10.12
CA SER A 99 3.69 -8.21 10.63
C SER A 99 4.90 -9.05 10.98
N LEU A 100 4.80 -9.76 12.09
CA LEU A 100 5.79 -10.73 12.55
C LEU A 100 5.14 -12.12 12.52
N VAL A 101 5.79 -13.05 11.83
CA VAL A 101 5.36 -14.43 11.73
C VAL A 101 6.43 -15.32 12.35
N LYS A 102 6.01 -16.27 13.20
CA LYS A 102 6.83 -17.36 13.69
C LYS A 102 6.22 -18.68 13.29
N SER A 103 7.02 -19.53 12.67
CA SER A 103 6.65 -20.90 12.33
C SER A 103 7.21 -21.88 13.38
N PHE A 104 6.43 -22.90 13.70
CA PHE A 104 6.84 -23.99 14.59
C PHE A 104 6.53 -25.30 13.89
N ARG A 105 7.47 -26.21 13.90
CA ARG A 105 7.26 -27.59 13.43
C ARG A 105 7.20 -28.55 14.62
N ILE A 106 6.03 -29.12 14.85
CA ILE A 106 5.79 -30.11 15.92
C ILE A 106 5.39 -31.43 15.28
N LYS A 107 6.35 -32.35 15.12
CA LYS A 107 6.17 -33.61 14.38
C LYS A 107 5.71 -33.36 12.94
N SER A 108 4.48 -33.77 12.59
CA SER A 108 3.86 -33.57 11.27
C SER A 108 3.00 -32.30 11.16
N VAL A 109 2.91 -31.53 12.23
CA VAL A 109 2.08 -30.32 12.28
C VAL A 109 2.95 -29.08 12.12
N ASN A 110 2.61 -28.20 11.20
CA ASN A 110 3.19 -26.87 11.08
C ASN A 110 2.22 -25.85 11.70
N LEU A 111 2.69 -25.11 12.68
CA LEU A 111 1.97 -24.05 13.34
C LEU A 111 2.58 -22.71 12.96
N LYS A 112 1.79 -21.78 12.45
CA LYS A 112 2.19 -20.38 12.19
C LYS A 112 1.44 -19.44 13.12
N VAL A 113 2.18 -18.62 13.85
CA VAL A 113 1.63 -17.56 14.70
C VAL A 113 2.00 -16.23 14.05
N THR A 114 1.00 -15.37 13.87
CA THR A 114 1.15 -14.06 13.24
C THR A 114 0.67 -12.97 14.19
N ALA A 115 1.46 -11.91 14.33
CA ALA A 115 1.08 -10.66 15.00
C ALA A 115 1.24 -9.51 14.00
N GLU A 116 0.22 -8.67 13.86
CA GLU A 116 0.20 -7.57 12.89
C GLU A 116 -0.21 -6.27 13.58
N VAL A 117 0.42 -5.19 13.12
CA VAL A 117 0.02 -3.82 13.43
C VAL A 117 -0.22 -3.14 12.09
N ASN A 118 -1.46 -2.78 11.81
CA ASN A 118 -1.83 -2.05 10.61
C ASN A 118 -1.93 -0.56 10.93
N ASN A 119 -1.58 0.27 9.95
CA ASN A 119 -1.52 1.72 10.08
C ASN A 119 -0.68 2.16 11.30
N VAL A 120 0.59 1.75 11.31
CA VAL A 120 1.53 1.94 12.43
C VAL A 120 1.62 3.41 12.88
N PHE A 121 1.54 4.35 11.94
CA PHE A 121 1.63 5.79 12.22
C PHE A 121 0.31 6.43 12.60
N ASP A 122 -0.77 5.64 12.72
CA ASP A 122 -2.10 6.10 13.12
C ASP A 122 -2.64 7.22 12.22
N GLN A 123 -2.36 7.11 10.91
CA GLN A 123 -2.78 8.09 9.91
C GLN A 123 -4.30 8.07 9.77
N ALA A 124 -4.94 9.21 9.97
CA ALA A 124 -6.34 9.40 9.58
C ALA A 124 -6.41 9.64 8.08
N TYR A 125 -7.16 8.83 7.35
CA TYR A 125 -7.28 8.96 5.90
C TYR A 125 -8.60 8.40 5.36
N ASP A 126 -8.98 8.93 4.20
CA ASP A 126 -10.14 8.49 3.44
C ASP A 126 -9.67 7.94 2.08
N VAL A 127 -10.10 6.74 1.73
CA VAL A 127 -9.97 6.21 0.36
C VAL A 127 -11.04 6.84 -0.52
N VAL A 128 -12.26 6.92 -0.02
CA VAL A 128 -13.39 7.66 -0.58
C VAL A 128 -13.71 8.79 0.39
N LEU A 129 -13.87 10.01 -0.12
CA LEU A 129 -14.11 11.19 0.70
C LEU A 129 -15.29 10.97 1.68
N ASN A 130 -15.09 11.33 2.95
CA ASN A 130 -16.03 11.14 4.07
C ASN A 130 -16.29 9.66 4.46
N TYR A 131 -15.46 8.73 4.00
CA TYR A 131 -15.47 7.34 4.45
C TYR A 131 -14.14 7.03 5.13
N PRO A 132 -13.99 7.34 6.43
CA PRO A 132 -12.75 7.17 7.15
C PRO A 132 -12.36 5.70 7.24
N MET A 133 -11.10 5.43 6.96
CA MET A 133 -10.50 4.11 7.08
C MET A 133 -10.09 3.83 8.54
N PRO A 134 -9.94 2.56 8.92
CA PRO A 134 -9.51 2.20 10.26
C PRO A 134 -8.19 2.86 10.65
N MET A 135 -8.17 3.44 11.84
CA MET A 135 -6.96 3.90 12.50
C MET A 135 -6.04 2.72 12.82
N ARG A 136 -4.95 2.93 13.56
CA ARG A 136 -4.08 1.84 14.00
C ARG A 136 -4.88 0.71 14.61
N ASN A 137 -4.63 -0.50 14.12
CA ASN A 137 -5.30 -1.69 14.64
C ASN A 137 -4.33 -2.87 14.71
N TYR A 138 -4.70 -3.87 15.49
CA TYR A 138 -3.88 -5.04 15.77
C TYR A 138 -4.63 -6.30 15.37
N ARG A 139 -3.91 -7.24 14.77
CA ARG A 139 -4.47 -8.55 14.40
C ARG A 139 -3.53 -9.65 14.86
N PHE A 140 -4.10 -10.70 15.41
CA PHE A 140 -3.39 -11.92 15.77
C PHE A 140 -4.01 -13.10 15.03
N GLY A 141 -3.17 -13.97 14.51
CA GLY A 141 -3.59 -15.14 13.75
C GLY A 141 -2.81 -16.39 14.12
N ILE A 142 -3.48 -17.53 14.04
CA ILE A 142 -2.88 -18.86 14.19
C ILE A 142 -3.35 -19.68 13.01
N ALA A 143 -2.40 -20.29 12.27
CA ALA A 143 -2.69 -21.25 11.20
C ALA A 143 -2.04 -22.59 11.54
N ILE A 144 -2.77 -23.67 11.32
CA ILE A 144 -2.33 -25.05 11.55
C ILE A 144 -2.42 -25.79 10.23
N GLU A 145 -1.30 -26.37 9.79
CA GLU A 145 -1.19 -27.22 8.61
C GLU A 145 -0.81 -28.64 9.06
N LEU A 146 -1.62 -29.66 8.66
CA LEU A 146 -1.47 -31.07 9.02
C LEU A 146 -0.75 -31.86 7.93
#